data_a1e6bdb6ad070512fa1efa876ff517fa
#
_entry.id   a1e6bdb6ad070512fa1efa876ff517fa
#
_cell.length_a   1.000
_cell.length_b   1.000
_cell.length_c   1.000
_cell.angle_alpha   90.00
_cell.angle_beta   90.00
_cell.angle_gamma   90.00
#
_symmetry.space_group_name_H-M   'P 1'
#
loop_
_entity.id
_entity.type
_entity.pdbx_description
1 polymer ?
#
loop_
_entity_poly.entity_id
_entity_poly.type
_entity_poly.pdbx_seq_one_letter_code
_entity_poly.pdbx_strand_id
1 'polypeptide(L)'
;MSGMPIGALARMAGLAASAIRYYESEGLLPKPVRRGGQRRYSSQDLGRVRIIQLALSAGFTVAETRTFLTGFSPSVAPAARWRALAERKLAELNEQIERCLRMKELLESNFRCKCPSLANCERGFVRDCESQEPPCA
;
A
#
# COMPACT_ATOMS: atom_id res chain seq x y z
N MET A 1 -4.80 6.26 35.25
CA MET A 1 -3.71 6.76 34.38
C MET A 1 -4.25 7.81 33.45
N SER A 2 -3.63 8.96 33.47
CA SER A 2 -3.97 10.05 32.56
C SER A 2 -3.43 9.75 31.16
N GLY A 3 -4.31 9.52 30.21
CA GLY A 3 -3.92 9.42 28.81
C GLY A 3 -3.32 10.71 28.28
N MET A 4 -2.57 10.62 27.18
CA MET A 4 -1.97 11.78 26.54
C MET A 4 -2.96 12.47 25.60
N PRO A 5 -2.86 13.79 25.40
CA PRO A 5 -3.67 14.49 24.41
C PRO A 5 -3.21 14.17 22.97
N ILE A 6 -4.08 14.43 21.99
CA ILE A 6 -3.80 14.14 20.58
C ILE A 6 -2.50 14.77 20.08
N GLY A 7 -2.18 15.98 20.51
CA GLY A 7 -0.96 16.68 20.12
C GLY A 7 0.31 15.99 20.60
N ALA A 8 0.26 15.38 21.80
CA ALA A 8 1.39 14.61 22.31
C ALA A 8 1.55 13.30 21.55
N LEU A 9 0.45 12.58 21.30
CA LEU A 9 0.46 11.36 20.48
C LEU A 9 1.03 11.63 19.09
N ALA A 10 0.55 12.68 18.43
CA ALA A 10 1.00 13.07 17.10
C ALA A 10 2.50 13.37 17.08
N ARG A 11 3.01 14.14 18.05
CA ARG A 11 4.45 14.43 18.15
C ARG A 11 5.28 13.18 18.35
N MET A 12 4.85 12.28 19.22
CA MET A 12 5.56 11.01 19.48
C MET A 12 5.57 10.10 18.27
N ALA A 13 4.54 10.16 17.44
CA ALA A 13 4.41 9.39 16.23
C ALA A 13 5.01 10.08 14.99
N GLY A 14 5.42 11.35 15.12
CA GLY A 14 5.91 12.13 13.99
C GLY A 14 4.83 12.46 12.96
N LEU A 15 3.58 12.66 13.40
CA LEU A 15 2.41 12.90 12.57
C LEU A 15 1.72 14.22 12.95
N ALA A 16 0.88 14.71 12.04
CA ALA A 16 -0.08 15.76 12.37
C ALA A 16 -1.27 15.17 13.14
N ALA A 17 -1.91 15.97 13.98
CA ALA A 17 -3.14 15.56 14.69
C ALA A 17 -4.26 15.16 13.72
N SER A 18 -4.32 15.78 12.55
CA SER A 18 -5.28 15.43 11.48
C SER A 18 -5.11 13.99 10.98
N ALA A 19 -3.88 13.47 10.92
CA ALA A 19 -3.62 12.09 10.55
C ALA A 19 -4.16 11.12 11.60
N ILE A 20 -4.04 11.44 12.88
CA ILE A 20 -4.60 10.64 13.97
C ILE A 20 -6.13 10.58 13.85
N ARG A 21 -6.78 11.70 13.61
CA ARG A 21 -8.24 11.77 13.39
C ARG A 21 -8.67 10.97 12.17
N TYR A 22 -7.87 11.02 11.10
CA TYR A 22 -8.11 10.23 9.90
C TYR A 22 -8.07 8.74 10.21
N TYR A 23 -7.06 8.29 10.95
CA TYR A 23 -6.99 6.88 11.37
C TYR A 23 -8.17 6.44 12.21
N GLU A 24 -8.68 7.30 13.07
CA GLU A 24 -9.90 7.04 13.83
C GLU A 24 -11.11 6.93 12.90
N SER A 25 -11.27 7.86 11.97
CA SER A 25 -12.39 7.85 11.02
C SER A 25 -12.40 6.65 10.10
N GLU A 26 -11.22 6.14 9.75
CA GLU A 26 -11.06 4.95 8.91
C GLU A 26 -11.15 3.63 9.71
N GLY A 27 -11.35 3.69 11.01
CA GLY A 27 -11.46 2.51 11.85
C GLY A 27 -10.13 1.80 12.14
N LEU A 28 -9.02 2.48 11.90
CA LEU A 28 -7.67 1.96 12.20
C LEU A 28 -7.33 2.11 13.69
N LEU A 29 -7.82 3.18 14.31
CA LEU A 29 -7.73 3.41 15.76
C LEU A 29 -9.10 3.30 16.40
N PRO A 30 -9.19 2.74 17.62
CA PRO A 30 -10.43 2.78 18.36
C PRO A 30 -10.78 4.24 18.72
N LYS A 31 -12.05 4.50 18.96
CA LYS A 31 -12.48 5.82 19.46
C LYS A 31 -11.77 6.10 20.77
N PRO A 32 -11.14 7.30 20.91
CA PRO A 32 -10.43 7.63 22.15
C PRO A 32 -11.38 7.84 23.30
N VAL A 33 -10.90 7.52 24.51
CA VAL A 33 -11.59 7.90 25.72
C VAL A 33 -11.56 9.41 25.85
N ARG A 34 -12.70 10.00 26.22
CA ARG A 34 -12.80 11.44 26.45
C ARG A 34 -12.84 11.74 27.96
N ARG A 35 -12.00 12.69 28.37
CA ARG A 35 -12.03 13.24 29.73
C ARG A 35 -12.16 14.77 29.62
N GLY A 36 -13.19 15.35 30.26
CA GLY A 36 -13.47 16.78 30.18
C GLY A 36 -13.67 17.28 28.72
N GLY A 37 -14.29 16.44 27.86
CA GLY A 37 -14.50 16.76 26.45
C GLY A 37 -13.29 16.59 25.55
N GLN A 38 -12.11 16.27 26.12
CA GLN A 38 -10.87 16.11 25.35
C GLN A 38 -10.55 14.64 25.10
N ARG A 39 -10.05 14.34 23.90
CA ARG A 39 -9.53 13.02 23.53
C ARG A 39 -8.30 12.66 24.35
N ARG A 40 -8.26 11.44 24.88
CA ARG A 40 -7.11 10.89 25.62
C ARG A 40 -6.68 9.57 25.01
N TYR A 41 -5.40 9.42 24.80
CA TYR A 41 -4.76 8.26 24.17
C TYR A 41 -3.82 7.58 25.13
N SER A 42 -3.71 6.27 24.99
CA SER A 42 -2.81 5.42 25.78
C SER A 42 -1.48 5.15 25.05
N SER A 43 -0.54 4.53 25.76
CA SER A 43 0.69 4.02 25.13
C SER A 43 0.40 2.90 24.12
N GLN A 44 -0.69 2.16 24.29
CA GLN A 44 -1.13 1.15 23.33
C GLN A 44 -1.58 1.80 22.02
N ASP A 45 -2.23 2.94 22.09
CA ASP A 45 -2.62 3.71 20.90
C ASP A 45 -1.40 4.18 20.12
N LEU A 46 -0.34 4.61 20.81
CA LEU A 46 0.92 4.97 20.16
C LEU A 46 1.54 3.78 19.43
N GLY A 47 1.58 2.61 20.08
CA GLY A 47 2.05 1.37 19.46
C GLY A 47 1.25 1.02 18.20
N ARG A 48 -0.07 1.16 18.29
CA ARG A 48 -0.97 0.91 17.17
C ARG A 48 -0.75 1.90 16.02
N VAL A 49 -0.57 3.17 16.30
CA VAL A 49 -0.24 4.19 15.30
C VAL A 49 1.05 3.84 14.56
N ARG A 50 2.08 3.40 15.27
CA ARG A 50 3.36 2.99 14.67
C ARG A 50 3.19 1.79 13.73
N ILE A 51 2.37 0.81 14.10
CA ILE A 51 2.04 -0.33 13.23
C ILE A 51 1.32 0.16 11.96
N ILE A 52 0.36 1.06 12.11
CA ILE A 52 -0.36 1.66 10.97
C ILE A 52 0.62 2.37 10.03
N GLN A 53 1.50 3.21 10.57
CA GLN A 53 2.51 3.91 9.77
C GLN A 53 3.40 2.94 9.00
N LEU A 54 3.89 1.91 9.67
CA LEU A 54 4.73 0.89 9.05
C LEU A 54 4.02 0.17 7.91
N ALA A 55 2.78 -0.25 8.13
CA ALA A 55 1.98 -0.94 7.12
C ALA A 55 1.73 -0.07 5.90
N LEU A 56 1.29 1.18 6.10
CA LEU A 56 1.02 2.11 5.01
C LEU A 56 2.29 2.47 4.24
N SER A 57 3.42 2.68 4.93
CA SER A 57 4.70 2.97 4.29
C SER A 57 5.24 1.79 3.49
N ALA A 58 4.93 0.57 3.89
CA ALA A 58 5.30 -0.65 3.17
C ALA A 58 4.41 -0.91 1.94
N GLY A 59 3.33 -0.14 1.75
CA GLY A 59 2.45 -0.26 0.60
C GLY A 59 1.16 -1.03 0.85
N PHE A 60 0.83 -1.35 2.11
CA PHE A 60 -0.48 -1.88 2.45
C PHE A 60 -1.53 -0.79 2.32
N THR A 61 -2.71 -1.14 1.84
CA THR A 61 -3.83 -0.22 1.77
C THR A 61 -4.42 0.01 3.16
N VAL A 62 -5.21 1.06 3.31
CA VAL A 62 -5.98 1.33 4.55
C VAL A 62 -6.89 0.14 4.88
N ALA A 63 -7.56 -0.43 3.88
CA ALA A 63 -8.44 -1.59 4.05
C ALA A 63 -7.68 -2.83 4.54
N GLU A 64 -6.51 -3.12 3.96
CA GLU A 64 -5.66 -4.23 4.37
C GLU A 64 -5.13 -4.04 5.80
N THR A 65 -4.70 -2.83 6.12
CA THR A 65 -4.24 -2.47 7.47
C THR A 65 -5.36 -2.61 8.49
N ARG A 66 -6.57 -2.19 8.15
CA ARG A 66 -7.76 -2.38 8.99
C ARG A 66 -8.04 -3.86 9.22
N THR A 67 -7.97 -4.68 8.18
CA THR A 67 -8.16 -6.13 8.29
C THR A 67 -7.15 -6.75 9.24
N PHE A 68 -5.89 -6.36 9.16
CA PHE A 68 -4.86 -6.83 10.10
C PHE A 68 -5.19 -6.46 11.55
N LEU A 69 -5.65 -5.23 11.78
CA LEU A 69 -5.90 -4.73 13.13
C LEU A 69 -7.21 -5.23 13.75
N THR A 70 -8.26 -5.41 12.93
CA THR A 70 -9.63 -5.65 13.43
C THR A 70 -10.38 -6.79 12.74
N GLY A 71 -9.90 -7.24 11.59
CA GLY A 71 -10.62 -8.18 10.71
C GLY A 71 -10.57 -9.65 11.14
N PHE A 72 -9.85 -9.96 12.21
CA PHE A 72 -9.72 -11.33 12.73
C PHE A 72 -10.39 -11.46 14.08
N SER A 73 -10.82 -12.69 14.41
CA SER A 73 -11.29 -13.00 15.75
C SER A 73 -10.22 -12.63 16.78
N PRO A 74 -10.61 -12.10 17.97
CA PRO A 74 -9.66 -11.82 19.05
C PRO A 74 -8.78 -13.01 19.47
N SER A 75 -9.24 -14.24 19.21
CA SER A 75 -8.48 -15.46 19.51
C SER A 75 -7.33 -15.71 18.53
N VAL A 76 -7.30 -15.04 17.38
CA VAL A 76 -6.22 -15.22 16.39
C VAL A 76 -5.02 -14.38 16.79
N ALA A 77 -3.87 -15.05 17.00
CA ALA A 77 -2.63 -14.38 17.37
C ALA A 77 -2.17 -13.38 16.29
N PRO A 78 -1.57 -12.24 16.67
CA PRO A 78 -1.07 -11.24 15.69
C PRO A 78 -0.14 -11.83 14.64
N ALA A 79 0.72 -12.78 15.00
CA ALA A 79 1.61 -13.44 14.05
C ALA A 79 0.86 -14.21 12.97
N ALA A 80 -0.24 -14.88 13.32
CA ALA A 80 -1.06 -15.60 12.34
C ALA A 80 -1.81 -14.63 11.43
N ARG A 81 -2.29 -13.50 11.96
CA ARG A 81 -2.92 -12.43 11.17
C ARG A 81 -1.94 -11.87 10.14
N TRP A 82 -0.74 -11.57 10.57
CA TRP A 82 0.34 -11.07 9.72
C TRP A 82 0.67 -12.05 8.60
N ARG A 83 0.84 -13.33 8.94
CA ARG A 83 1.16 -14.37 7.96
C ARG A 83 0.10 -14.46 6.87
N ALA A 84 -1.17 -14.50 7.24
CA ALA A 84 -2.28 -14.59 6.29
C ALA A 84 -2.34 -13.40 5.33
N LEU A 85 -2.12 -12.19 5.85
CA LEU A 85 -2.08 -10.97 5.02
C LEU A 85 -0.82 -10.92 4.17
N ALA A 86 0.34 -11.29 4.72
CA ALA A 86 1.61 -11.29 4.02
C ALA A 86 1.60 -12.26 2.84
N GLU A 87 1.08 -13.48 3.00
CA GLU A 87 0.97 -14.46 1.92
C GLU A 87 0.14 -13.91 0.75
N ARG A 88 -1.02 -13.32 1.06
CA ARG A 88 -1.86 -12.70 0.03
C ARG A 88 -1.16 -11.54 -0.66
N LYS A 89 -0.53 -10.68 0.12
CA LYS A 89 0.17 -9.49 -0.41
C LYS A 89 1.37 -9.87 -1.27
N LEU A 90 2.12 -10.89 -0.87
CA LEU A 90 3.24 -11.41 -1.66
C LEU A 90 2.77 -11.95 -3.02
N ALA A 91 1.66 -12.68 -3.05
CA ALA A 91 1.08 -13.17 -4.30
C ALA A 91 0.69 -12.01 -5.23
N GLU A 92 0.02 -10.97 -4.70
CA GLU A 92 -0.33 -9.75 -5.45
C GLU A 92 0.90 -9.03 -5.98
N LEU A 93 1.92 -8.88 -5.15
CA LEU A 93 3.18 -8.22 -5.53
C LEU A 93 3.92 -8.99 -6.63
N ASN A 94 3.95 -10.31 -6.54
CA ASN A 94 4.57 -11.14 -7.58
C ASN A 94 3.87 -10.97 -8.93
N GLU A 95 2.53 -10.92 -8.94
CA GLU A 95 1.77 -10.64 -10.16
C GLU A 95 2.07 -9.25 -10.73
N GLN A 96 2.19 -8.24 -9.85
CA GLN A 96 2.55 -6.88 -10.26
C GLN A 96 3.96 -6.82 -10.84
N ILE A 97 4.91 -7.49 -10.21
CA ILE A 97 6.30 -7.58 -10.68
C ILE A 97 6.35 -8.21 -12.07
N GLU A 98 5.68 -9.34 -12.26
CA GLU A 98 5.62 -10.00 -13.58
C GLU A 98 5.00 -9.09 -14.64
N ARG A 99 3.92 -8.38 -14.29
CA ARG A 99 3.28 -7.42 -15.19
C ARG A 99 4.22 -6.28 -15.56
N CYS A 100 4.94 -5.74 -14.58
CA CYS A 100 5.93 -4.68 -14.81
C CYS A 100 7.09 -5.16 -15.69
N LEU A 101 7.57 -6.39 -15.48
CA LEU A 101 8.63 -6.99 -16.30
C LEU A 101 8.18 -7.16 -17.75
N ARG A 102 6.96 -7.65 -17.97
CA ARG A 102 6.38 -7.76 -19.33
C ARG A 102 6.26 -6.40 -20.01
N MET A 103 5.81 -5.38 -19.28
CA MET A 103 5.72 -4.02 -19.82
C MET A 103 7.10 -3.46 -20.16
N LYS A 104 8.06 -3.67 -19.28
CA LYS A 104 9.45 -3.26 -19.50
C LYS A 104 10.02 -3.91 -20.76
N GLU A 105 9.88 -5.21 -20.90
CA GLU A 105 10.32 -5.96 -22.06
C GLU A 105 9.68 -5.44 -23.35
N LEU A 106 8.37 -5.19 -23.32
CA LEU A 106 7.64 -4.62 -24.46
C LEU A 106 8.20 -3.25 -24.86
N LEU A 107 8.44 -2.38 -23.89
CA LEU A 107 8.97 -1.04 -24.13
C LEU A 107 10.41 -1.10 -24.65
N GLU A 108 11.26 -1.93 -24.08
CA GLU A 108 12.65 -2.10 -24.52
C GLU A 108 12.73 -2.68 -25.93
N SER A 109 11.90 -3.69 -26.23
CA SER A 109 11.83 -4.30 -27.57
C SER A 109 11.35 -3.33 -28.66
N ASN A 110 10.52 -2.38 -28.29
CA ASN A 110 9.93 -1.43 -29.24
C ASN A 110 10.50 -0.01 -29.13
N PHE A 111 11.53 0.18 -28.34
CA PHE A 111 12.11 1.51 -28.08
C PHE A 111 12.64 2.18 -29.37
N ARG A 112 13.11 1.40 -30.32
CA ARG A 112 13.64 1.86 -31.61
C ARG A 112 12.61 1.79 -32.74
N CYS A 113 11.35 1.56 -32.40
CA CYS A 113 10.30 1.50 -33.41
C CYS A 113 10.16 2.84 -34.12
N LYS A 114 10.16 2.79 -35.44
CA LYS A 114 9.99 3.95 -36.34
C LYS A 114 8.75 3.82 -37.22
N CYS A 115 7.76 3.08 -36.76
CA CYS A 115 6.52 2.82 -37.47
C CYS A 115 5.79 4.14 -37.78
N PRO A 116 5.47 4.45 -39.05
CA PRO A 116 4.82 5.71 -39.39
C PRO A 116 3.31 5.72 -39.15
N SER A 117 2.69 4.56 -38.84
CA SER A 117 1.26 4.45 -38.61
C SER A 117 0.95 3.29 -37.68
N LEU A 118 -0.23 3.32 -37.04
CA LEU A 118 -0.70 2.22 -36.19
C LEU A 118 -0.90 0.92 -36.99
N ALA A 119 -1.31 1.00 -38.23
CA ALA A 119 -1.47 -0.17 -39.09
C ALA A 119 -0.14 -0.90 -39.33
N ASN A 120 0.96 -0.16 -39.44
CA ASN A 120 2.30 -0.74 -39.53
C ASN A 120 2.77 -1.28 -38.16
N CYS A 121 2.39 -0.60 -37.08
CA CYS A 121 2.73 -0.98 -35.73
C CYS A 121 2.07 -2.31 -35.32
N GLU A 122 0.84 -2.56 -35.75
CA GLU A 122 0.10 -3.79 -35.46
C GLU A 122 0.86 -5.04 -35.91
N ARG A 123 1.58 -4.97 -37.04
CA ARG A 123 2.43 -6.06 -37.50
C ARG A 123 3.75 -6.19 -36.74
N GLY A 124 4.27 -5.10 -36.18
CA GLY A 124 5.54 -5.05 -35.47
C GLY A 124 5.46 -5.49 -34.00
N PHE A 125 4.30 -5.38 -33.36
CA PHE A 125 4.12 -5.78 -31.95
C PHE A 125 4.29 -7.28 -31.70
N VAL A 126 4.18 -8.10 -32.74
CA VAL A 126 4.27 -9.55 -32.66
C VAL A 126 5.67 -10.08 -33.03
N ARG A 127 6.55 -9.21 -33.53
CA ARG A 127 7.92 -9.56 -33.96
C ARG A 127 8.86 -8.42 -33.62
N ASP A 128 10.04 -8.76 -33.12
CA ASP A 128 11.12 -7.81 -32.87
C ASP A 128 11.33 -6.88 -34.06
N CYS A 129 11.05 -5.59 -33.85
CA CYS A 129 11.29 -4.55 -34.86
C CYS A 129 12.79 -4.41 -35.24
N GLU A 130 13.68 -5.07 -34.49
CA GLU A 130 15.12 -5.05 -34.75
C GLU A 130 15.57 -6.03 -35.86
N SER A 131 14.76 -7.06 -36.15
CA SER A 131 15.19 -8.13 -37.05
C SER A 131 14.67 -8.06 -38.46
N GLN A 132 13.90 -7.03 -38.82
CA GLN A 132 13.34 -6.87 -40.18
C GLN A 132 13.43 -5.44 -40.65
N GLU A 133 14.41 -5.15 -41.49
CA GLU A 133 14.26 -4.09 -42.51
C GLU A 133 13.27 -4.59 -43.57
N PRO A 134 12.30 -3.84 -43.94
CA PRO A 134 11.57 -2.79 -43.30
C PRO A 134 10.06 -3.01 -43.23
N PRO A 135 9.47 -3.59 -42.26
CA PRO A 135 8.02 -3.43 -42.12
C PRO A 135 7.63 -2.21 -41.30
N CYS A 136 8.60 -1.56 -40.68
CA CYS A 136 8.39 -0.30 -39.97
C CYS A 136 8.75 0.95 -40.80
N ALA A 137 8.99 0.76 -42.08
CA ALA A 137 9.20 1.89 -43.01
C ALA A 137 7.89 2.27 -43.67
#